data_c78415727eb1d4d5ed91eebf742e1eb1
#
_entry.id   c78415727eb1d4d5ed91eebf742e1eb1
#
_cell.length_a   1.000
_cell.length_b   1.000
_cell.length_c   1.000
_cell.angle_alpha   90.00
_cell.angle_beta   90.00
_cell.angle_gamma   90.00
#
_symmetry.space_group_name_H-M   'P 1'
#
loop_
_entity.id
_entity.type
_entity.pdbx_description
1 polymer ?
#
loop_
_entity_poly.entity_id
_entity_poly.type
_entity_poly.pdbx_seq_one_letter_code
_entity_poly.pdbx_strand_id
1 'polypeptide(L)'
;EQIDLLIKLYPNAKTIGTIYSSSEVNSEIQIKAMKEYAESKGLKVRAATVSTVNDIPQAAQSLVNDVDVFYEPTDNVISSSIPTLVGVTDAAGKAVICAEPFMVTGGCLATYGIDYYKLGVQTGDMAADILDGKSKPADMPIETARDLTLVISKGNAARLGLTIPEDVLKDATLVD
;
A
#
# COMPACT_ATOMS: atom_id res chain seq x y z
N GLU A 1 -7.05 -7.38 1.90
CA GLU A 1 -5.89 -8.14 1.38
C GLU A 1 -4.55 -7.57 1.87
N GLN A 2 -4.26 -6.25 1.74
CA GLN A 2 -2.98 -5.65 2.17
C GLN A 2 -2.75 -5.78 3.68
N ILE A 3 -3.79 -5.57 4.49
CA ILE A 3 -3.72 -5.77 5.95
C ILE A 3 -3.61 -7.25 6.30
N ASP A 4 -4.24 -8.14 5.54
CA ASP A 4 -4.07 -9.59 5.74
C ASP A 4 -2.64 -10.04 5.40
N LEU A 5 -2.04 -9.46 4.33
CA LEU A 5 -0.63 -9.65 4.02
C LEU A 5 0.28 -9.13 5.14
N LEU A 6 0.00 -7.93 5.66
CA LEU A 6 0.72 -7.35 6.79
C LEU A 6 0.69 -8.28 8.01
N ILE A 7 -0.48 -8.81 8.36
CA ILE A 7 -0.64 -9.74 9.50
C ILE A 7 0.14 -11.04 9.26
N LYS A 8 0.16 -11.56 8.03
CA LYS A 8 0.95 -12.75 7.69
C LYS A 8 2.45 -12.52 7.83
N LEU A 9 2.94 -11.36 7.38
CA LEU A 9 4.36 -11.01 7.47
C LEU A 9 4.79 -10.60 8.88
N TYR A 10 3.90 -9.98 9.64
CA TYR A 10 4.11 -9.46 10.99
C TYR A 10 3.04 -9.95 11.97
N PRO A 11 2.99 -11.26 12.28
CA PRO A 11 1.91 -11.84 13.10
C PRO A 11 1.86 -11.33 14.54
N ASN A 12 2.94 -10.74 15.04
CA ASN A 12 3.02 -10.16 16.37
C ASN A 12 2.77 -8.64 16.40
N ALA A 13 2.55 -8.01 15.25
CA ALA A 13 2.24 -6.58 15.18
C ALA A 13 0.95 -6.28 15.95
N LYS A 14 0.95 -5.16 16.66
CA LYS A 14 -0.19 -4.65 17.41
C LYS A 14 -0.62 -3.28 16.95
N THR A 15 0.30 -2.53 16.38
CA THR A 15 0.07 -1.14 15.97
C THR A 15 0.63 -0.88 14.58
N ILE A 16 -0.21 -0.38 13.69
CA ILE A 16 0.14 0.04 12.33
C ILE A 16 0.33 1.55 12.34
N GLY A 17 1.44 2.03 11.77
CA GLY A 17 1.65 3.43 11.42
C GLY A 17 1.18 3.71 9.99
N THR A 18 0.71 4.90 9.72
CA THR A 18 0.40 5.34 8.36
C THR A 18 0.59 6.84 8.22
N ILE A 19 1.06 7.26 7.05
CA ILE A 19 1.22 8.67 6.71
C ILE A 19 0.51 8.91 5.40
N TYR A 20 -0.27 9.98 5.33
CA TYR A 20 -0.99 10.31 4.11
C TYR A 20 -1.17 11.82 3.92
N SER A 21 -1.38 12.23 2.69
CA SER A 21 -1.62 13.63 2.37
C SER A 21 -3.03 14.08 2.80
N SER A 22 -3.09 15.14 3.57
CA SER A 22 -4.38 15.77 3.96
C SER A 22 -5.12 16.44 2.79
N SER A 23 -4.48 16.58 1.64
CA SER A 23 -5.06 17.17 0.42
C SER A 23 -5.63 16.13 -0.54
N GLU A 24 -5.42 14.84 -0.29
CA GLU A 24 -5.88 13.74 -1.14
C GLU A 24 -7.07 13.00 -0.53
N VAL A 25 -8.26 13.27 -1.05
CA VAL A 25 -9.52 12.65 -0.57
C VAL A 25 -9.50 11.12 -0.70
N ASN A 26 -8.89 10.58 -1.78
CA ASN A 26 -8.72 9.14 -1.96
C ASN A 26 -7.91 8.51 -0.82
N SER A 27 -6.85 9.18 -0.37
CA SER A 27 -6.00 8.71 0.73
C SER A 27 -6.79 8.67 2.04
N GLU A 28 -7.55 9.71 2.34
CA GLU A 28 -8.40 9.76 3.53
C GLU A 28 -9.42 8.62 3.55
N ILE A 29 -10.10 8.37 2.42
CA ILE A 29 -11.08 7.28 2.28
C ILE A 29 -10.39 5.92 2.49
N GLN A 30 -9.23 5.70 1.87
CA GLN A 30 -8.49 4.45 2.02
C GLN A 30 -8.02 4.23 3.46
N ILE A 31 -7.49 5.25 4.12
CA ILE A 31 -7.02 5.16 5.50
C ILE A 31 -8.18 4.88 6.46
N LYS A 32 -9.35 5.51 6.25
CA LYS A 32 -10.54 5.21 7.04
C LYS A 32 -10.95 3.73 6.92
N ALA A 33 -11.07 3.23 5.70
CA ALA A 33 -11.43 1.82 5.45
C ALA A 33 -10.36 0.85 6.00
N MET A 34 -9.08 1.17 5.81
CA MET A 34 -7.96 0.40 6.36
C MET A 34 -8.03 0.34 7.88
N LYS A 35 -8.26 1.48 8.53
CA LYS A 35 -8.34 1.57 9.99
C LYS A 35 -9.49 0.72 10.54
N GLU A 36 -10.69 0.85 9.97
CA GLU A 36 -11.85 0.05 10.37
C GLU A 36 -11.57 -1.45 10.25
N TYR A 37 -10.92 -1.86 9.14
CA TYR A 37 -10.55 -3.27 8.93
C TYR A 37 -9.46 -3.74 9.90
N ALA A 38 -8.39 -2.96 10.08
CA ALA A 38 -7.31 -3.30 11.00
C ALA A 38 -7.80 -3.41 12.47
N GLU A 39 -8.67 -2.50 12.90
CA GLU A 39 -9.27 -2.52 14.22
C GLU A 39 -10.18 -3.75 14.41
N SER A 40 -10.90 -4.20 13.37
CA SER A 40 -11.68 -5.44 13.41
C SER A 40 -10.81 -6.69 13.58
N LYS A 41 -9.52 -6.61 13.23
CA LYS A 41 -8.51 -7.65 13.45
C LYS A 41 -7.74 -7.51 14.76
N GLY A 42 -8.12 -6.54 15.60
CA GLY A 42 -7.48 -6.29 16.89
C GLY A 42 -6.20 -5.44 16.83
N LEU A 43 -5.91 -4.84 15.68
CA LEU A 43 -4.77 -3.94 15.51
C LEU A 43 -5.15 -2.51 15.86
N LYS A 44 -4.19 -1.74 16.37
CA LYS A 44 -4.32 -0.29 16.54
C LYS A 44 -3.75 0.41 15.31
N VAL A 45 -4.27 1.59 14.99
CA VAL A 45 -3.73 2.43 13.90
C VAL A 45 -3.36 3.80 14.45
N ARG A 46 -2.14 4.22 14.15
CA ARG A 46 -1.66 5.59 14.38
C ARG A 46 -1.38 6.25 13.05
N ALA A 47 -1.97 7.40 12.83
CA ALA A 47 -1.86 8.13 11.58
C ALA A 47 -1.25 9.51 11.80
N ALA A 48 -0.44 9.94 10.84
CA ALA A 48 0.02 11.32 10.70
C ALA A 48 -0.34 11.84 9.30
N THR A 49 -0.63 13.11 9.18
CA THR A 49 -0.89 13.74 7.89
C THR A 49 0.25 14.65 7.48
N VAL A 50 0.46 14.76 6.18
CA VAL A 50 1.44 15.67 5.58
C VAL A 50 0.74 16.59 4.56
N SER A 51 1.32 17.73 4.32
CA SER A 51 0.87 18.65 3.25
C SER A 51 1.81 18.61 2.05
N THR A 52 3.08 18.30 2.29
CA THR A 52 4.14 18.25 1.28
C THR A 52 5.10 17.09 1.54
N VAL A 53 5.90 16.74 0.56
CA VAL A 53 6.96 15.73 0.68
C VAL A 53 8.00 16.07 1.78
N ASN A 54 8.19 17.35 2.06
CA ASN A 54 9.15 17.80 3.07
C ASN A 54 8.71 17.48 4.51
N ASP A 55 7.42 17.22 4.72
CA ASP A 55 6.87 16.89 6.04
C ASP A 55 7.04 15.40 6.38
N ILE A 56 7.28 14.54 5.36
CA ILE A 56 7.33 13.08 5.52
C ILE A 56 8.36 12.62 6.56
N PRO A 57 9.62 13.11 6.58
CA PRO A 57 10.59 12.65 7.56
C PRO A 57 10.14 12.92 9.00
N GLN A 58 9.58 14.09 9.26
CA GLN A 58 9.10 14.47 10.58
C GLN A 58 7.87 13.64 10.98
N ALA A 59 6.92 13.44 10.06
CA ALA A 59 5.75 12.60 10.28
C ALA A 59 6.15 11.15 10.61
N ALA A 60 7.06 10.55 9.82
CA ALA A 60 7.58 9.21 10.06
C ALA A 60 8.29 9.12 11.43
N GLN A 61 9.16 10.09 11.73
CA GLN A 61 9.90 10.12 12.99
C GLN A 61 8.96 10.21 14.23
N SER A 62 7.80 10.87 14.07
CA SER A 62 6.82 10.97 15.17
C SER A 62 6.12 9.65 15.48
N LEU A 63 6.12 8.70 14.55
CA LEU A 63 5.40 7.42 14.66
C LEU A 63 6.30 6.21 14.92
N VAL A 64 7.56 6.20 14.45
CA VAL A 64 8.41 5.00 14.39
C VAL A 64 8.57 4.28 15.74
N ASN A 65 8.56 5.01 16.84
CA ASN A 65 8.73 4.41 18.18
C ASN A 65 7.43 3.83 18.76
N ASP A 66 6.29 4.20 18.18
CA ASP A 66 4.96 3.85 18.68
C ASP A 66 4.25 2.78 17.85
N VAL A 67 4.87 2.34 16.74
CA VAL A 67 4.28 1.40 15.79
C VAL A 67 5.19 0.21 15.51
N ASP A 68 4.61 -0.89 15.08
CA ASP A 68 5.34 -2.12 14.75
C ASP A 68 5.70 -2.21 13.27
N VAL A 69 4.83 -1.69 12.41
CA VAL A 69 4.92 -1.75 10.96
C VAL A 69 4.16 -0.57 10.35
N PHE A 70 4.55 -0.12 9.17
CA PHE A 70 3.84 0.92 8.42
C PHE A 70 2.98 0.34 7.31
N TYR A 71 1.88 1.01 7.01
CA TYR A 71 1.06 0.82 5.82
C TYR A 71 0.88 2.16 5.12
N GLU A 72 1.14 2.21 3.81
CA GLU A 72 1.00 3.43 3.03
C GLU A 72 -0.05 3.26 1.92
N PRO A 73 -1.02 4.19 1.82
CA PRO A 73 -2.10 4.13 0.83
C PRO A 73 -1.62 4.52 -0.57
N THR A 74 -2.52 4.46 -1.55
CA THR A 74 -2.33 5.08 -2.86
C THR A 74 -2.41 6.60 -2.72
N ASP A 75 -1.26 7.23 -2.53
CA ASP A 75 -1.09 8.66 -2.22
C ASP A 75 0.07 9.23 -3.05
N ASN A 76 -0.20 10.27 -3.85
CA ASN A 76 0.81 10.82 -4.77
C ASN A 76 1.96 11.52 -4.04
N VAL A 77 1.68 12.18 -2.92
CA VAL A 77 2.72 12.86 -2.12
C VAL A 77 3.64 11.82 -1.50
N ILE A 78 3.08 10.77 -0.89
CA ILE A 78 3.87 9.68 -0.28
C ILE A 78 4.62 8.89 -1.36
N SER A 79 3.94 8.49 -2.43
CA SER A 79 4.53 7.71 -3.52
C SER A 79 5.74 8.38 -4.15
N SER A 80 5.68 9.71 -4.34
CA SER A 80 6.80 10.47 -4.92
C SER A 80 8.04 10.56 -4.01
N SER A 81 7.92 10.19 -2.74
CA SER A 81 9.00 10.28 -1.74
C SER A 81 9.17 9.02 -0.89
N ILE A 82 8.78 7.87 -1.41
CA ILE A 82 8.96 6.58 -0.72
C ILE A 82 10.39 6.36 -0.19
N PRO A 83 11.45 6.61 -0.95
CA PRO A 83 12.81 6.44 -0.41
C PRO A 83 13.09 7.27 0.84
N THR A 84 12.48 8.44 0.95
CA THR A 84 12.63 9.31 2.13
C THR A 84 11.92 8.72 3.34
N LEU A 85 10.69 8.24 3.17
CA LEU A 85 9.94 7.54 4.22
C LEU A 85 10.70 6.29 4.68
N VAL A 86 11.08 5.44 3.72
CA VAL A 86 11.79 4.18 3.98
C VAL A 86 13.11 4.43 4.69
N GLY A 87 13.85 5.50 4.35
CA GLY A 87 15.08 5.85 5.07
C GLY A 87 14.86 6.07 6.57
N VAL A 88 13.73 6.62 6.97
CA VAL A 88 13.38 6.82 8.39
C VAL A 88 12.91 5.50 9.02
N THR A 89 12.03 4.76 8.36
CA THR A 89 11.46 3.52 8.91
C THR A 89 12.49 2.41 9.02
N ASP A 90 13.40 2.28 8.05
CA ASP A 90 14.50 1.32 8.05
C ASP A 90 15.50 1.57 9.18
N ALA A 91 15.86 2.85 9.42
CA ALA A 91 16.72 3.21 10.54
C ALA A 91 16.14 2.78 11.90
N ALA A 92 14.83 2.64 11.97
CA ALA A 92 14.10 2.15 13.14
C ALA A 92 13.75 0.64 13.06
N GLY A 93 14.19 -0.07 12.01
CA GLY A 93 13.88 -1.48 11.79
C GLY A 93 12.40 -1.76 11.50
N LYS A 94 11.69 -0.79 10.90
CA LYS A 94 10.25 -0.90 10.62
C LYS A 94 10.00 -1.11 9.13
N ALA A 95 9.26 -2.14 8.78
CA ALA A 95 8.83 -2.37 7.41
C ALA A 95 7.70 -1.44 7.00
N VAL A 96 7.58 -1.25 5.68
CA VAL A 96 6.48 -0.54 5.04
C VAL A 96 5.77 -1.51 4.09
N ILE A 97 4.49 -1.78 4.33
CA ILE A 97 3.57 -2.41 3.38
C ILE A 97 2.85 -1.29 2.65
N CYS A 98 2.69 -1.40 1.36
CA CYS A 98 2.14 -0.30 0.56
C CYS A 98 1.00 -0.74 -0.36
N ALA A 99 0.28 0.22 -0.93
CA ALA A 99 -0.86 -0.04 -1.78
C ALA A 99 -0.50 -0.30 -3.25
N GLU A 100 0.72 0.02 -3.67
CA GLU A 100 1.09 0.02 -5.09
C GLU A 100 2.42 -0.70 -5.37
N PRO A 101 2.51 -1.48 -6.48
CA PRO A 101 3.71 -2.24 -6.83
C PRO A 101 4.98 -1.39 -6.99
N PHE A 102 4.87 -0.20 -7.58
CA PHE A 102 6.06 0.63 -7.80
C PHE A 102 6.67 1.19 -6.50
N MET A 103 5.86 1.34 -5.43
CA MET A 103 6.38 1.73 -4.12
C MET A 103 7.29 0.64 -3.54
N VAL A 104 7.10 -0.62 -3.93
CA VAL A 104 8.00 -1.72 -3.51
C VAL A 104 9.38 -1.53 -4.11
N THR A 105 9.50 -1.12 -5.38
CA THR A 105 10.78 -0.78 -5.99
C THR A 105 11.40 0.49 -5.40
N GLY A 106 10.59 1.35 -4.79
CA GLY A 106 11.03 2.53 -4.03
C GLY A 106 11.55 2.24 -2.62
N GLY A 107 11.39 1.00 -2.13
CA GLY A 107 11.90 0.58 -0.83
C GLY A 107 10.87 -0.06 0.12
N CYS A 108 9.58 -0.06 -0.21
CA CYS A 108 8.59 -0.79 0.59
C CYS A 108 8.85 -2.31 0.54
N LEU A 109 8.41 -3.03 1.58
CA LEU A 109 8.62 -4.47 1.68
C LEU A 109 7.76 -5.25 0.70
N ALA A 110 6.46 -4.97 0.68
CA ALA A 110 5.50 -5.76 -0.08
C ALA A 110 4.20 -4.98 -0.35
N THR A 111 3.46 -5.44 -1.35
CA THR A 111 2.11 -4.98 -1.66
C THR A 111 1.23 -6.10 -2.20
N TYR A 112 -0.06 -6.01 -1.95
CA TYR A 112 -1.11 -6.59 -2.77
C TYR A 112 -1.75 -5.43 -3.53
N GLY A 113 -1.18 -5.11 -4.70
CA GLY A 113 -1.46 -3.87 -5.41
C GLY A 113 -2.16 -4.07 -6.76
N ILE A 114 -2.63 -2.98 -7.31
CA ILE A 114 -3.32 -2.95 -8.60
C ILE A 114 -2.31 -3.26 -9.73
N ASP A 115 -2.69 -4.19 -10.62
CA ASP A 115 -2.02 -4.35 -11.91
C ASP A 115 -2.55 -3.26 -12.86
N TYR A 116 -1.81 -2.18 -12.99
CA TYR A 116 -2.21 -1.02 -13.81
C TYR A 116 -2.31 -1.34 -15.30
N TYR A 117 -1.54 -2.31 -15.79
CA TYR A 117 -1.66 -2.74 -17.18
C TYR A 117 -3.03 -3.42 -17.42
N LYS A 118 -3.39 -4.36 -16.57
CA LYS A 118 -4.68 -5.03 -16.64
C LYS A 118 -5.86 -4.08 -16.39
N LEU A 119 -5.71 -3.12 -15.47
CA LEU A 119 -6.70 -2.08 -15.27
C LEU A 119 -6.88 -1.22 -16.52
N GLY A 120 -5.79 -0.91 -17.23
CA GLY A 120 -5.84 -0.23 -18.53
C GLY A 120 -6.58 -1.04 -19.59
N VAL A 121 -6.32 -2.35 -19.70
CA VAL A 121 -7.06 -3.26 -20.60
C VAL A 121 -8.54 -3.28 -20.24
N GLN A 122 -8.88 -3.49 -18.96
CA GLN A 122 -10.27 -3.47 -18.47
C GLN A 122 -10.99 -2.18 -18.84
N THR A 123 -10.33 -1.04 -18.67
CA THR A 123 -10.88 0.28 -19.03
C THR A 123 -11.07 0.40 -20.54
N GLY A 124 -10.11 -0.14 -21.33
CA GLY A 124 -10.21 -0.19 -22.78
C GLY A 124 -11.39 -1.00 -23.28
N ASP A 125 -11.65 -2.15 -22.66
CA ASP A 125 -12.81 -3.00 -22.98
C ASP A 125 -14.14 -2.26 -22.71
N MET A 126 -14.22 -1.58 -21.55
CA MET A 126 -15.40 -0.75 -21.22
C MET A 126 -15.61 0.37 -22.26
N ALA A 127 -14.52 1.02 -22.70
CA ALA A 127 -14.59 2.06 -23.72
C ALA A 127 -15.03 1.49 -25.07
N ALA A 128 -14.54 0.30 -25.45
CA ALA A 128 -14.93 -0.37 -26.69
C ALA A 128 -16.44 -0.72 -26.70
N ASP A 129 -16.97 -1.21 -25.60
CA ASP A 129 -18.40 -1.51 -25.47
C ASP A 129 -19.28 -0.26 -25.62
N ILE A 130 -18.81 0.90 -25.16
CA ILE A 130 -19.50 2.18 -25.38
C ILE A 130 -19.46 2.56 -26.87
N LEU A 131 -18.29 2.48 -27.49
CA LEU A 131 -18.09 2.86 -28.90
C LEU A 131 -18.87 1.93 -29.85
N ASP A 132 -18.97 0.66 -29.53
CA ASP A 132 -19.76 -0.34 -30.27
C ASP A 132 -21.27 -0.22 -30.02
N GLY A 133 -21.71 0.68 -29.15
CA GLY A 133 -23.12 0.87 -28.79
C GLY A 133 -23.72 -0.25 -27.96
N LYS A 134 -22.88 -1.14 -27.39
CA LYS A 134 -23.33 -2.24 -26.51
C LYS A 134 -23.71 -1.73 -25.12
N SER A 135 -23.09 -0.64 -24.67
CA SER A 135 -23.31 -0.05 -23.36
C SER A 135 -23.40 1.47 -23.44
N LYS A 136 -24.04 2.09 -22.47
CA LYS A 136 -24.04 3.55 -22.29
C LYS A 136 -23.37 3.91 -20.97
N PRO A 137 -22.56 4.96 -20.89
CA PRO A 137 -21.87 5.35 -19.67
C PRO A 137 -22.80 5.51 -18.45
N ALA A 138 -24.02 6.01 -18.68
CA ALA A 138 -25.02 6.20 -17.62
C ALA A 138 -25.56 4.89 -17.02
N ASP A 139 -25.48 3.79 -17.75
CA ASP A 139 -26.00 2.49 -17.38
C ASP A 139 -24.90 1.54 -16.88
N MET A 140 -23.62 1.94 -17.00
CA MET A 140 -22.47 1.14 -16.58
C MET A 140 -22.19 1.34 -15.09
N PRO A 141 -21.93 0.26 -14.34
CA PRO A 141 -21.48 0.39 -12.96
C PRO A 141 -20.05 0.96 -12.91
N ILE A 142 -19.70 1.60 -11.80
CA ILE A 142 -18.30 1.89 -11.49
C ILE A 142 -17.62 0.55 -11.17
N GLU A 143 -16.54 0.24 -11.89
CA GLU A 143 -15.75 -0.95 -11.64
C GLU A 143 -14.46 -0.62 -10.90
N THR A 144 -14.00 -1.56 -10.08
CA THR A 144 -12.65 -1.56 -9.49
C THR A 144 -11.75 -2.52 -10.25
N ALA A 145 -10.45 -2.42 -10.04
CA ALA A 145 -9.49 -3.38 -10.62
C ALA A 145 -9.89 -4.82 -10.24
N ARG A 146 -10.01 -5.69 -11.25
CA ARG A 146 -10.37 -7.11 -11.06
C ARG A 146 -9.17 -7.93 -10.61
N ASP A 147 -7.98 -7.54 -11.05
CA ASP A 147 -6.75 -8.26 -10.79
C ASP A 147 -5.82 -7.43 -9.87
N LEU A 148 -5.38 -8.08 -8.81
CA LEU A 148 -4.32 -7.58 -7.94
C LEU A 148 -3.08 -8.46 -8.11
N THR A 149 -1.92 -7.89 -7.86
CA THR A 149 -0.66 -8.61 -7.88
C THR A 149 0.05 -8.52 -6.54
N LEU A 150 0.58 -9.64 -6.07
CA LEU A 150 1.44 -9.69 -4.91
C LEU A 150 2.88 -9.42 -5.36
N VAL A 151 3.47 -8.35 -4.86
CA VAL A 151 4.88 -8.00 -5.13
C VAL A 151 5.62 -7.90 -3.80
N ILE A 152 6.81 -8.51 -3.75
CA ILE A 152 7.66 -8.53 -2.55
C ILE A 152 9.11 -8.22 -2.94
N SER A 153 9.75 -7.32 -2.22
CA SER A 153 11.19 -7.07 -2.34
C SER A 153 11.98 -8.03 -1.45
N LYS A 154 12.81 -8.86 -2.09
CA LYS A 154 13.75 -9.76 -1.38
C LYS A 154 14.84 -8.96 -0.67
N GLY A 155 15.34 -7.91 -1.32
CA GLY A 155 16.38 -7.04 -0.75
C GLY A 155 15.89 -6.36 0.52
N ASN A 156 14.66 -5.85 0.51
CA ASN A 156 14.07 -5.20 1.68
C ASN A 156 13.75 -6.19 2.80
N ALA A 157 13.28 -7.40 2.46
CA ALA A 157 13.08 -8.47 3.44
C ALA A 157 14.40 -8.86 4.13
N ALA A 158 15.46 -9.05 3.35
CA ALA A 158 16.79 -9.38 3.87
C ALA A 158 17.35 -8.26 4.78
N ARG A 159 17.21 -6.99 4.36
CA ARG A 159 17.63 -5.83 5.14
C ARG A 159 16.93 -5.73 6.50
N LEU A 160 15.65 -6.09 6.54
CA LEU A 160 14.83 -6.10 7.76
C LEU A 160 15.00 -7.40 8.58
N GLY A 161 15.81 -8.36 8.11
CA GLY A 161 15.97 -9.66 8.76
C GLY A 161 14.68 -10.50 8.77
N LEU A 162 13.78 -10.26 7.82
CA LEU A 162 12.49 -10.93 7.73
C LEU A 162 12.56 -12.16 6.81
N THR A 163 12.10 -13.29 7.34
CA THR A 163 11.87 -14.49 6.53
C THR A 163 10.43 -14.46 6.01
N ILE A 164 10.25 -14.39 4.69
CA ILE A 164 8.92 -14.42 4.08
C ILE A 164 8.38 -15.86 4.12
N PRO A 165 7.14 -16.09 4.60
CA PRO A 165 6.54 -17.40 4.61
C PRO A 165 6.42 -18.00 3.20
N GLU A 166 6.61 -19.33 3.06
CA GLU A 166 6.60 -20.01 1.76
C GLU A 166 5.23 -19.88 1.05
N ASP A 167 4.14 -19.89 1.79
CA ASP A 167 2.79 -19.71 1.24
C ASP A 167 2.57 -18.33 0.64
N VAL A 168 3.29 -17.31 1.15
CA VAL A 168 3.27 -15.95 0.60
C VAL A 168 4.18 -15.84 -0.64
N LEU A 169 5.35 -16.50 -0.61
CA LEU A 169 6.29 -16.49 -1.74
C LEU A 169 5.75 -17.15 -3.00
N LYS A 170 4.90 -18.17 -2.83
CA LYS A 170 4.41 -19.00 -3.94
C LYS A 170 3.70 -18.22 -5.04
N ASP A 171 2.94 -17.19 -4.66
CA ASP A 171 2.13 -16.40 -5.58
C ASP A 171 2.72 -14.99 -5.81
N ALA A 172 3.92 -14.73 -5.27
CA ALA A 172 4.53 -13.41 -5.30
C ALA A 172 5.41 -13.19 -6.54
N THR A 173 5.27 -12.01 -7.14
CA THR A 173 6.30 -11.44 -8.00
C THR A 173 7.41 -10.88 -7.13
N LEU A 174 8.61 -11.42 -7.29
CA LEU A 174 9.76 -11.03 -6.48
C LEU A 174 10.57 -9.97 -7.20
N VAL A 175 10.89 -8.89 -6.49
CA VAL A 175 11.75 -7.80 -6.96
C VAL A 175 12.93 -7.62 -5.99
N ASP A 176 13.98 -6.95 -6.47
CA ASP A 176 15.17 -6.63 -5.67
C ASP A 176 15.06 -5.28 -4.98
#